data_5a1898877fbf50f1a3a140896a91c9da
#
_entry.id   5a1898877fbf50f1a3a140896a91c9da
#
_cell.length_a   1.000
_cell.length_b   1.000
_cell.length_c   1.000
_cell.angle_alpha   90.00
_cell.angle_beta   90.00
_cell.angle_gamma   90.00
#
_symmetry.space_group_name_H-M   'P 1'
#
loop_
_entity.id
_entity.type
_entity.pdbx_description
1 polymer ?
#
loop_
_entity_poly.entity_id
_entity_poly.type
_entity_poly.pdbx_seq_one_letter_code
_entity_poly.pdbx_strand_id
1 'polypeptide(L)'
;MRNSVVRLGNITVVGLKSIARNKMRSLLTALGVVIGVACVIVSVAIGAGVAQSVSEMINSLGSNYIMIMPGASTQSGARIFTGSSNLTEEDAEAIRREAPAVAYVSPQNRTAGQVVAAELNWSTQVFGVGVDWPFIRAWNVEEGGFFTDQDVRSGAKVAVLGRTVADNLFPAGGAVGSTIRIKNVPFKVAGVLEKKGGNMMGSDQDDVIVAPYTTVQKRLQGHGHRIGMIMVSAASAEQVQEAMDQIDALLRQRHRIPPGGDADFMMRSQEEIAQANAQQVGLMRNLLLGIAIVSLFVGGIGIMNIMLVSVTERTREIGIRMAIGARGRHVLLQFLFEAIVLSVFGGVIGILLGVGVANGFARFAKWPIVVSPTAILVAFAVAATVGIFFGFYPARKAARLDPIDALRYE
;
A
#
# COMPACT_ATOMS: atom_id res chain seq x y z
N MET A 1 37.31 -34.22 1.91
CA MET A 1 36.07 -33.54 2.32
C MET A 1 35.89 -33.41 3.84
N ARG A 2 36.24 -34.43 4.64
CA ARG A 2 36.03 -34.41 6.10
C ARG A 2 36.87 -33.36 6.88
N ASN A 3 38.08 -32.99 6.39
CA ASN A 3 38.96 -31.98 7.00
C ASN A 3 38.54 -30.50 6.74
N SER A 4 37.73 -30.25 5.74
CA SER A 4 37.23 -28.90 5.43
C SER A 4 36.04 -28.48 6.34
N VAL A 5 35.17 -29.42 6.72
CA VAL A 5 34.01 -29.18 7.57
C VAL A 5 34.44 -28.91 9.01
N VAL A 6 35.47 -29.62 9.51
CA VAL A 6 36.03 -29.38 10.85
C VAL A 6 36.77 -28.03 10.94
N ARG A 7 37.39 -27.57 9.84
CA ARG A 7 38.00 -26.22 9.77
C ARG A 7 36.98 -25.10 9.77
N LEU A 8 35.85 -25.27 9.05
CA LEU A 8 34.75 -24.29 9.06
C LEU A 8 34.08 -24.12 10.43
N GLY A 9 33.85 -25.23 11.16
CA GLY A 9 33.28 -25.18 12.52
C GLY A 9 34.14 -24.45 13.51
N ASN A 10 35.46 -24.59 13.42
CA ASN A 10 36.41 -23.86 14.30
C ASN A 10 36.46 -22.34 13.96
N ILE A 11 36.30 -21.95 12.70
CA ILE A 11 36.29 -20.55 12.26
C ILE A 11 35.05 -19.82 12.81
N THR A 12 33.89 -20.45 12.77
CA THR A 12 32.65 -19.87 13.33
C THR A 12 32.70 -19.67 14.83
N VAL A 13 33.24 -20.62 15.58
CA VAL A 13 33.40 -20.51 17.05
C VAL A 13 34.38 -19.40 17.42
N VAL A 14 35.46 -19.22 16.67
CA VAL A 14 36.46 -18.15 16.90
C VAL A 14 35.84 -16.78 16.57
N GLY A 15 35.04 -16.66 15.50
CA GLY A 15 34.32 -15.45 15.16
C GLY A 15 33.32 -15.02 16.24
N LEU A 16 32.54 -15.98 16.77
CA LEU A 16 31.58 -15.73 17.85
C LEU A 16 32.27 -15.31 19.17
N LYS A 17 33.44 -15.88 19.51
CA LYS A 17 34.22 -15.45 20.67
C LYS A 17 34.77 -14.03 20.54
N SER A 18 35.14 -13.61 19.32
CA SER A 18 35.61 -12.24 19.05
C SER A 18 34.50 -11.20 19.28
N ILE A 19 33.27 -11.52 18.88
CA ILE A 19 32.06 -10.69 19.08
C ILE A 19 31.79 -10.52 20.60
N ALA A 20 31.95 -11.58 21.38
CA ALA A 20 31.69 -11.58 22.82
C ALA A 20 32.69 -10.72 23.64
N ARG A 21 33.86 -10.41 23.12
CA ARG A 21 34.92 -9.69 23.83
C ARG A 21 34.72 -8.15 23.84
N ASN A 22 34.03 -7.58 22.82
CA ASN A 22 33.70 -6.14 22.72
C ASN A 22 32.23 -5.92 22.46
N LYS A 23 31.36 -6.31 23.41
CA LYS A 23 29.89 -6.39 23.26
C LYS A 23 29.24 -5.11 22.76
N MET A 24 29.59 -3.93 23.26
CA MET A 24 28.99 -2.65 22.88
C MET A 24 29.31 -2.27 21.44
N ARG A 25 30.56 -2.49 20.97
CA ARG A 25 30.95 -2.16 19.60
C ARG A 25 30.30 -3.11 18.58
N SER A 26 30.29 -4.40 18.92
CA SER A 26 29.62 -5.43 18.08
C SER A 26 28.12 -5.21 18.00
N LEU A 27 27.48 -4.79 19.11
CA LEU A 27 26.07 -4.48 19.14
C LEU A 27 25.72 -3.26 18.27
N LEU A 28 26.46 -2.15 18.41
CA LEU A 28 26.25 -0.95 17.59
C LEU A 28 26.45 -1.22 16.10
N THR A 29 27.44 -2.03 15.77
CA THR A 29 27.73 -2.38 14.37
C THR A 29 26.68 -3.31 13.79
N ALA A 30 26.29 -4.35 14.53
CA ALA A 30 25.22 -5.25 14.13
C ALA A 30 23.91 -4.48 13.98
N LEU A 31 23.64 -3.49 14.85
CA LEU A 31 22.43 -2.69 14.81
C LEU A 31 22.27 -1.94 13.47
N GLY A 32 23.34 -1.36 12.92
CA GLY A 32 23.30 -0.70 11.61
C GLY A 32 22.91 -1.65 10.48
N VAL A 33 23.48 -2.87 10.46
CA VAL A 33 23.12 -3.91 9.49
C VAL A 33 21.69 -4.41 9.72
N VAL A 34 21.30 -4.65 10.97
CA VAL A 34 19.97 -5.10 11.36
C VAL A 34 18.90 -4.11 10.89
N ILE A 35 19.08 -2.80 11.21
CA ILE A 35 18.15 -1.76 10.79
C ILE A 35 18.11 -1.65 9.27
N GLY A 36 19.27 -1.62 8.62
CA GLY A 36 19.35 -1.51 7.16
C GLY A 36 18.62 -2.66 6.45
N VAL A 37 18.85 -3.90 6.87
CA VAL A 37 18.21 -5.08 6.33
C VAL A 37 16.71 -5.09 6.64
N ALA A 38 16.30 -4.72 7.86
CA ALA A 38 14.88 -4.61 8.22
C ALA A 38 14.15 -3.57 7.34
N CYS A 39 14.76 -2.40 7.10
CA CYS A 39 14.22 -1.38 6.19
C CYS A 39 14.10 -1.88 4.74
N VAL A 40 15.07 -2.67 4.26
CA VAL A 40 14.98 -3.29 2.92
C VAL A 40 13.77 -4.23 2.85
N ILE A 41 13.60 -5.12 3.84
CA ILE A 41 12.45 -6.05 3.89
C ILE A 41 11.13 -5.27 3.87
N VAL A 42 10.97 -4.30 4.77
CA VAL A 42 9.74 -3.49 4.87
C VAL A 42 9.47 -2.75 3.56
N SER A 43 10.50 -2.14 2.96
CA SER A 43 10.40 -1.40 1.69
C SER A 43 9.94 -2.28 0.52
N VAL A 44 10.50 -3.48 0.38
CA VAL A 44 10.11 -4.43 -0.67
C VAL A 44 8.71 -4.99 -0.40
N ALA A 45 8.38 -5.29 0.86
CA ALA A 45 7.08 -5.82 1.26
C ALA A 45 5.94 -4.80 1.04
N ILE A 46 6.17 -3.50 1.30
CA ILE A 46 5.23 -2.43 0.97
C ILE A 46 5.02 -2.36 -0.55
N GLY A 47 6.10 -2.40 -1.34
CA GLY A 47 6.01 -2.35 -2.79
C GLY A 47 5.19 -3.52 -3.37
N ALA A 48 5.40 -4.73 -2.86
CA ALA A 48 4.64 -5.92 -3.27
C ALA A 48 3.16 -5.82 -2.86
N GLY A 49 2.88 -5.33 -1.64
CA GLY A 49 1.52 -5.13 -1.14
C GLY A 49 0.73 -4.14 -1.99
N VAL A 50 1.35 -3.02 -2.37
CA VAL A 50 0.70 -2.02 -3.23
C VAL A 50 0.43 -2.56 -4.62
N ALA A 51 1.37 -3.29 -5.24
CA ALA A 51 1.15 -3.90 -6.54
C ALA A 51 -0.03 -4.88 -6.52
N GLN A 52 -0.12 -5.70 -5.48
CA GLN A 52 -1.26 -6.60 -5.29
C GLN A 52 -2.57 -5.83 -5.12
N SER A 53 -2.56 -4.79 -4.30
CA SER A 53 -3.73 -3.98 -4.02
C SER A 53 -4.25 -3.21 -5.25
N VAL A 54 -3.35 -2.69 -6.09
CA VAL A 54 -3.72 -2.07 -7.37
C VAL A 54 -4.41 -3.11 -8.27
N SER A 55 -3.87 -4.33 -8.33
CA SER A 55 -4.49 -5.43 -9.09
C SER A 55 -5.88 -5.79 -8.56
N GLU A 56 -6.05 -5.89 -7.24
CA GLU A 56 -7.34 -6.15 -6.60
C GLU A 56 -8.36 -5.01 -6.86
N MET A 57 -7.89 -3.75 -6.83
CA MET A 57 -8.72 -2.59 -7.14
C MET A 57 -9.23 -2.63 -8.59
N ILE A 58 -8.37 -2.93 -9.55
CA ILE A 58 -8.75 -3.07 -10.97
C ILE A 58 -9.74 -4.22 -11.13
N ASN A 59 -9.52 -5.35 -10.46
CA ASN A 59 -10.41 -6.50 -10.53
C ASN A 59 -11.77 -6.25 -9.87
N SER A 60 -11.83 -5.44 -8.80
CA SER A 60 -13.06 -5.21 -8.03
C SER A 60 -13.97 -4.13 -8.60
N LEU A 61 -13.44 -3.16 -9.35
CA LEU A 61 -14.18 -2.03 -9.91
C LEU A 61 -14.29 -2.08 -11.43
N GLY A 62 -13.56 -2.99 -12.10
CA GLY A 62 -13.38 -2.98 -13.56
C GLY A 62 -12.37 -1.90 -13.99
N SER A 63 -11.80 -2.08 -15.19
CA SER A 63 -10.81 -1.15 -15.76
C SER A 63 -11.44 0.11 -16.37
N ASN A 64 -12.76 0.13 -16.56
CA ASN A 64 -13.49 1.13 -17.35
C ASN A 64 -14.14 2.23 -16.48
N TYR A 65 -13.83 2.26 -15.17
CA TYR A 65 -14.46 3.21 -14.26
C TYR A 65 -13.88 4.61 -14.37
N ILE A 66 -14.75 5.61 -14.48
CA ILE A 66 -14.43 7.04 -14.50
C ILE A 66 -15.24 7.72 -13.40
N MET A 67 -14.58 8.56 -12.63
CA MET A 67 -15.17 9.36 -11.57
C MET A 67 -15.15 10.83 -11.98
N ILE A 68 -16.30 11.49 -11.93
CA ILE A 68 -16.44 12.92 -12.18
C ILE A 68 -16.84 13.59 -10.89
N MET A 69 -15.98 14.47 -10.40
CA MET A 69 -16.17 15.20 -9.15
C MET A 69 -16.23 16.69 -9.41
N PRO A 70 -16.86 17.48 -8.51
CA PRO A 70 -16.78 18.93 -8.57
C PRO A 70 -15.32 19.39 -8.50
N GLY A 71 -14.92 20.26 -9.40
CA GLY A 71 -13.62 20.93 -9.40
C GLY A 71 -13.61 22.19 -8.53
N ALA A 72 -12.42 22.79 -8.40
CA ALA A 72 -12.31 24.12 -7.82
C ALA A 72 -12.65 25.16 -8.90
N SER A 73 -13.62 26.03 -8.65
CA SER A 73 -13.85 27.17 -9.54
C SER A 73 -12.84 28.26 -9.26
N THR A 74 -12.26 28.81 -10.32
CA THR A 74 -11.38 29.99 -10.22
C THR A 74 -12.24 31.24 -10.26
N GLN A 75 -12.59 31.80 -9.10
CA GLN A 75 -13.26 33.09 -9.01
C GLN A 75 -12.24 34.15 -8.59
N SER A 76 -12.02 35.15 -9.43
CA SER A 76 -11.11 36.29 -9.18
C SER A 76 -9.63 35.90 -8.94
N GLY A 77 -9.11 34.86 -9.65
CA GLY A 77 -7.69 34.47 -9.55
C GLY A 77 -7.32 33.60 -8.35
N ALA A 78 -8.25 33.31 -7.44
CA ALA A 78 -8.07 32.37 -6.35
C ALA A 78 -8.80 31.06 -6.67
N ARG A 79 -8.13 29.91 -6.55
CA ARG A 79 -8.81 28.59 -6.58
C ARG A 79 -9.59 28.43 -5.29
N ILE A 80 -10.89 28.63 -5.35
CA ILE A 80 -11.80 28.43 -4.22
C ILE A 80 -12.46 27.07 -4.40
N PHE A 81 -12.18 26.15 -3.48
CA PHE A 81 -13.02 24.97 -3.28
C PHE A 81 -14.32 25.47 -2.62
N THR A 82 -15.30 25.84 -3.44
CA THR A 82 -16.56 26.43 -2.94
C THR A 82 -17.44 25.40 -2.22
N GLY A 83 -17.03 24.16 -2.07
CA GLY A 83 -17.85 23.12 -1.41
C GLY A 83 -19.23 22.88 -2.07
N SER A 84 -19.58 23.66 -3.09
CA SER A 84 -20.81 23.53 -3.83
C SER A 84 -20.54 22.78 -5.14
N SER A 85 -21.14 21.62 -5.30
CA SER A 85 -21.10 20.87 -6.54
C SER A 85 -21.78 21.65 -7.64
N ASN A 86 -21.10 21.82 -8.79
CA ASN A 86 -21.72 22.36 -10.01
C ASN A 86 -22.34 21.25 -10.87
N LEU A 87 -22.09 19.98 -10.49
CA LEU A 87 -22.64 18.83 -11.20
C LEU A 87 -24.13 18.67 -10.89
N THR A 88 -24.91 18.44 -11.92
CA THR A 88 -26.37 18.30 -11.85
C THR A 88 -26.85 16.93 -12.33
N GLU A 89 -28.09 16.60 -12.07
CA GLU A 89 -28.76 15.41 -12.61
C GLU A 89 -28.82 15.45 -14.14
N GLU A 90 -29.07 16.62 -14.69
CA GLU A 90 -29.14 16.87 -16.11
C GLU A 90 -27.81 16.64 -16.83
N ASP A 91 -26.68 16.82 -16.12
CA ASP A 91 -25.34 16.49 -16.65
C ASP A 91 -25.14 14.97 -16.74
N ALA A 92 -25.56 14.22 -15.72
CA ALA A 92 -25.51 12.77 -15.77
C ALA A 92 -26.40 12.19 -16.88
N GLU A 93 -27.59 12.75 -17.08
CA GLU A 93 -28.47 12.35 -18.17
C GLU A 93 -27.93 12.74 -19.55
N ALA A 94 -27.28 13.90 -19.68
CA ALA A 94 -26.63 14.33 -20.90
C ALA A 94 -25.47 13.39 -21.27
N ILE A 95 -24.63 13.03 -20.32
CA ILE A 95 -23.52 12.06 -20.49
C ILE A 95 -24.10 10.73 -21.01
N ARG A 96 -25.19 10.23 -20.43
CA ARG A 96 -25.83 8.98 -20.86
C ARG A 96 -26.33 9.02 -22.31
N ARG A 97 -26.82 10.17 -22.77
CA ARG A 97 -27.38 10.30 -24.10
C ARG A 97 -26.38 10.66 -25.18
N GLU A 98 -25.37 11.47 -24.84
CA GLU A 98 -24.53 12.18 -25.79
C GLU A 98 -23.09 11.67 -25.85
N ALA A 99 -22.69 10.77 -24.93
CA ALA A 99 -21.37 10.17 -24.93
C ALA A 99 -21.44 8.68 -25.33
N PRO A 100 -21.30 8.31 -26.60
CA PRO A 100 -21.46 6.93 -27.07
C PRO A 100 -20.39 5.96 -26.53
N ALA A 101 -19.22 6.45 -26.11
CA ALA A 101 -18.19 5.63 -25.47
C ALA A 101 -18.53 5.25 -24.01
N VAL A 102 -19.66 5.75 -23.48
CA VAL A 102 -20.13 5.48 -22.11
C VAL A 102 -21.20 4.39 -22.12
N ALA A 103 -21.02 3.35 -21.30
CA ALA A 103 -22.00 2.27 -21.14
C ALA A 103 -22.99 2.52 -20.00
N TYR A 104 -22.50 2.99 -18.84
CA TYR A 104 -23.31 3.17 -17.63
C TYR A 104 -22.99 4.50 -16.95
N VAL A 105 -24.03 5.13 -16.39
CA VAL A 105 -23.92 6.41 -15.67
C VAL A 105 -24.74 6.37 -14.39
N SER A 106 -24.13 6.70 -13.27
CA SER A 106 -24.81 6.80 -11.98
C SER A 106 -24.44 8.10 -11.27
N PRO A 107 -25.41 9.02 -11.11
CA PRO A 107 -25.26 10.11 -10.16
C PRO A 107 -25.04 9.55 -8.74
N GLN A 108 -24.20 10.20 -7.95
CA GLN A 108 -23.95 9.77 -6.58
C GLN A 108 -23.95 10.95 -5.60
N ASN A 109 -24.70 10.76 -4.51
CA ASN A 109 -24.67 11.60 -3.32
C ASN A 109 -24.24 10.77 -2.12
N ARG A 110 -23.61 11.40 -1.12
CA ARG A 110 -23.14 10.70 0.07
C ARG A 110 -23.57 11.46 1.33
N THR A 111 -24.12 10.73 2.28
CA THR A 111 -24.38 11.24 3.62
C THR A 111 -24.03 10.15 4.64
N ALA A 112 -23.78 10.54 5.88
CA ALA A 112 -23.63 9.60 6.98
C ALA A 112 -24.81 9.78 7.93
N GLY A 113 -25.19 8.71 8.61
CA GLY A 113 -26.25 8.78 9.59
C GLY A 113 -26.42 7.53 10.40
N GLN A 114 -27.11 7.68 11.52
CA GLN A 114 -27.54 6.57 12.33
C GLN A 114 -28.73 5.89 11.66
N VAL A 115 -28.67 4.57 11.62
CA VAL A 115 -29.71 3.71 11.08
C VAL A 115 -30.25 2.85 12.21
N VAL A 116 -31.56 2.74 12.29
CA VAL A 116 -32.27 1.99 13.34
C VAL A 116 -33.16 0.95 12.69
N ALA A 117 -33.05 -0.28 13.15
CA ALA A 117 -33.95 -1.39 12.82
C ALA A 117 -34.41 -2.05 14.12
N ALA A 118 -35.71 -1.98 14.39
CA ALA A 118 -36.31 -2.40 15.68
C ALA A 118 -35.56 -1.78 16.88
N GLU A 119 -34.86 -2.58 17.67
CA GLU A 119 -34.10 -2.15 18.87
C GLU A 119 -32.60 -1.94 18.58
N LEU A 120 -32.12 -2.33 17.39
CA LEU A 120 -30.72 -2.23 17.00
C LEU A 120 -30.44 -0.94 16.22
N ASN A 121 -29.25 -0.40 16.42
CA ASN A 121 -28.82 0.79 15.69
C ASN A 121 -27.37 0.63 15.21
N TRP A 122 -27.08 1.23 14.08
CA TRP A 122 -25.76 1.22 13.45
C TRP A 122 -25.47 2.56 12.78
N SER A 123 -24.25 3.08 12.90
CA SER A 123 -23.86 4.32 12.23
C SER A 123 -23.08 3.94 10.97
N THR A 124 -23.60 4.32 9.81
CA THR A 124 -22.99 3.95 8.54
C THR A 124 -23.12 5.05 7.50
N GLN A 125 -22.53 4.83 6.34
CA GLN A 125 -22.61 5.72 5.20
C GLN A 125 -23.79 5.32 4.29
N VAL A 126 -24.51 6.35 3.83
CA VAL A 126 -25.63 6.19 2.91
C VAL A 126 -25.26 6.82 1.59
N PHE A 127 -25.19 6.01 0.56
CA PHE A 127 -24.97 6.45 -0.82
C PHE A 127 -26.32 6.51 -1.55
N GLY A 128 -26.62 7.69 -2.07
CA GLY A 128 -27.71 7.88 -3.02
C GLY A 128 -27.15 7.66 -4.44
N VAL A 129 -27.64 6.69 -5.17
CA VAL A 129 -27.09 6.29 -6.47
C VAL A 129 -28.18 6.07 -7.53
N GLY A 130 -27.78 5.98 -8.79
CA GLY A 130 -28.63 5.57 -9.90
C GLY A 130 -28.73 4.04 -10.04
N VAL A 131 -29.59 3.59 -10.96
CA VAL A 131 -29.85 2.15 -11.22
C VAL A 131 -28.65 1.42 -11.81
N ASP A 132 -27.77 2.11 -12.50
CA ASP A 132 -26.57 1.52 -13.14
C ASP A 132 -25.42 1.28 -12.17
N TRP A 133 -25.54 1.75 -10.93
CA TRP A 133 -24.46 1.66 -9.94
C TRP A 133 -23.95 0.23 -9.69
N PRO A 134 -24.78 -0.82 -9.62
CA PRO A 134 -24.28 -2.19 -9.44
C PRO A 134 -23.38 -2.64 -10.60
N PHE A 135 -23.70 -2.25 -11.83
CA PHE A 135 -22.90 -2.59 -13.00
C PHE A 135 -21.56 -1.84 -13.00
N ILE A 136 -21.56 -0.54 -12.67
CA ILE A 136 -20.35 0.28 -12.56
C ILE A 136 -19.42 -0.23 -11.47
N ARG A 137 -20.00 -0.66 -10.34
CA ARG A 137 -19.24 -1.16 -9.18
C ARG A 137 -18.96 -2.66 -9.24
N ALA A 138 -19.43 -3.37 -10.26
CA ALA A 138 -19.42 -4.83 -10.32
C ALA A 138 -19.84 -5.44 -8.96
N TRP A 139 -21.00 -5.01 -8.43
CA TRP A 139 -21.47 -5.39 -7.11
C TRP A 139 -22.89 -5.92 -7.16
N ASN A 140 -23.00 -7.23 -7.05
CA ASN A 140 -24.27 -7.93 -7.16
C ASN A 140 -25.11 -7.81 -5.88
N VAL A 141 -26.42 -8.04 -6.04
CA VAL A 141 -27.34 -8.21 -4.92
C VAL A 141 -27.44 -9.72 -4.61
N GLU A 142 -27.14 -10.09 -3.39
CA GLU A 142 -27.16 -11.51 -2.93
C GLU A 142 -28.58 -11.93 -2.53
N GLU A 143 -29.30 -11.05 -1.84
CA GLU A 143 -30.66 -11.31 -1.36
C GLU A 143 -31.61 -10.21 -1.82
N GLY A 144 -32.79 -10.57 -2.30
CA GLY A 144 -33.79 -9.59 -2.77
C GLY A 144 -33.48 -9.03 -4.17
N GLY A 145 -33.55 -7.71 -4.32
CA GLY A 145 -33.29 -7.02 -5.59
C GLY A 145 -32.81 -5.60 -5.41
N PHE A 146 -32.31 -5.03 -6.50
CA PHE A 146 -31.98 -3.62 -6.56
C PHE A 146 -33.22 -2.78 -6.89
N PHE A 147 -33.21 -1.50 -6.57
CA PHE A 147 -34.30 -0.58 -6.92
C PHE A 147 -34.30 -0.26 -8.42
N THR A 148 -35.45 0.13 -8.91
CA THR A 148 -35.73 0.39 -10.33
C THR A 148 -35.63 1.87 -10.69
N ASP A 149 -35.62 2.17 -11.99
CA ASP A 149 -35.69 3.53 -12.50
C ASP A 149 -36.97 4.29 -12.04
N GLN A 150 -38.07 3.55 -11.86
CA GLN A 150 -39.29 4.10 -11.32
C GLN A 150 -39.13 4.51 -9.85
N ASP A 151 -38.40 3.75 -9.07
CA ASP A 151 -38.08 4.10 -7.68
C ASP A 151 -37.22 5.35 -7.57
N VAL A 152 -36.24 5.48 -8.50
CA VAL A 152 -35.41 6.68 -8.59
C VAL A 152 -36.26 7.91 -8.95
N ARG A 153 -37.10 7.84 -9.99
CA ARG A 153 -37.95 8.96 -10.44
C ARG A 153 -38.98 9.38 -9.41
N SER A 154 -39.60 8.41 -8.75
CA SER A 154 -40.62 8.69 -7.71
C SER A 154 -40.02 9.15 -6.36
N GLY A 155 -38.72 9.01 -6.16
CA GLY A 155 -38.09 9.24 -4.88
C GLY A 155 -38.57 8.23 -3.83
N ALA A 156 -38.69 6.96 -4.23
CA ALA A 156 -39.13 5.88 -3.36
C ALA A 156 -38.19 5.68 -2.17
N LYS A 157 -38.75 5.41 -1.01
CA LYS A 157 -38.00 5.16 0.22
C LYS A 157 -37.60 3.69 0.30
N VAL A 158 -36.74 3.27 -0.60
CA VAL A 158 -36.16 1.91 -0.68
C VAL A 158 -34.68 1.97 -0.45
N ALA A 159 -34.12 0.94 0.14
CA ALA A 159 -32.67 0.83 0.43
C ALA A 159 -32.16 -0.58 0.20
N VAL A 160 -30.94 -0.71 -0.25
CA VAL A 160 -30.19 -1.95 -0.34
C VAL A 160 -29.04 -1.87 0.67
N LEU A 161 -28.90 -2.90 1.52
CA LEU A 161 -27.92 -2.91 2.60
C LEU A 161 -26.64 -3.59 2.14
N GLY A 162 -25.49 -3.05 2.53
CA GLY A 162 -24.25 -3.81 2.49
C GLY A 162 -24.26 -4.91 3.57
N ARG A 163 -23.46 -5.93 3.38
CA ARG A 163 -23.47 -7.15 4.23
C ARG A 163 -23.22 -6.84 5.70
N THR A 164 -22.23 -6.01 6.02
CA THR A 164 -21.93 -5.63 7.39
C THR A 164 -23.08 -4.91 8.07
N VAL A 165 -23.80 -4.04 7.36
CA VAL A 165 -24.99 -3.36 7.92
C VAL A 165 -26.11 -4.34 8.14
N ALA A 166 -26.34 -5.28 7.21
CA ALA A 166 -27.36 -6.30 7.34
C ALA A 166 -27.08 -7.22 8.54
N ASP A 167 -25.84 -7.69 8.70
CA ASP A 167 -25.44 -8.56 9.80
C ASP A 167 -25.57 -7.87 11.18
N ASN A 168 -25.29 -6.55 11.27
CA ASN A 168 -25.42 -5.80 12.53
C ASN A 168 -26.86 -5.44 12.90
N LEU A 169 -27.70 -5.14 11.91
CA LEU A 169 -29.10 -4.74 12.16
C LEU A 169 -30.07 -5.92 12.17
N PHE A 170 -29.72 -7.02 11.52
CA PHE A 170 -30.55 -8.22 11.37
C PHE A 170 -29.74 -9.50 11.61
N PRO A 171 -29.19 -9.71 12.83
CA PRO A 171 -28.32 -10.86 13.12
C PRO A 171 -29.03 -12.22 12.98
N ALA A 172 -30.35 -12.25 13.05
CA ALA A 172 -31.17 -13.45 12.83
C ALA A 172 -31.59 -13.62 11.34
N GLY A 173 -31.14 -12.74 10.43
CA GLY A 173 -31.60 -12.70 9.05
C GLY A 173 -32.94 -11.98 8.87
N GLY A 174 -33.51 -12.05 7.64
CA GLY A 174 -34.79 -11.42 7.34
C GLY A 174 -34.72 -9.91 7.11
N ALA A 175 -33.60 -9.40 6.65
CA ALA A 175 -33.41 -7.98 6.33
C ALA A 175 -34.32 -7.53 5.18
N VAL A 176 -34.44 -8.34 4.12
CA VAL A 176 -35.25 -8.02 2.94
C VAL A 176 -36.76 -7.93 3.28
N GLY A 177 -37.39 -6.86 2.87
CA GLY A 177 -38.79 -6.54 3.15
C GLY A 177 -39.03 -5.80 4.47
N SER A 178 -38.04 -5.79 5.39
CA SER A 178 -38.10 -5.07 6.65
C SER A 178 -38.01 -3.55 6.46
N THR A 179 -38.38 -2.79 7.50
CA THR A 179 -38.29 -1.32 7.49
C THR A 179 -37.18 -0.86 8.41
N ILE A 180 -36.25 -0.05 7.90
CA ILE A 180 -35.22 0.64 8.66
C ILE A 180 -35.50 2.14 8.72
N ARG A 181 -34.96 2.85 9.68
CA ARG A 181 -35.04 4.32 9.79
C ARG A 181 -33.66 4.93 9.64
N ILE A 182 -33.46 5.73 8.59
CA ILE A 182 -32.22 6.46 8.34
C ILE A 182 -32.50 7.93 8.68
N LYS A 183 -31.81 8.50 9.67
CA LYS A 183 -32.08 9.89 10.14
C LYS A 183 -33.58 10.15 10.35
N ASN A 184 -34.30 9.22 10.99
CA ASN A 184 -35.74 9.27 11.23
C ASN A 184 -36.65 9.09 9.99
N VAL A 185 -36.13 8.94 8.79
CA VAL A 185 -36.91 8.65 7.58
C VAL A 185 -37.00 7.13 7.40
N PRO A 186 -38.24 6.56 7.27
CA PRO A 186 -38.40 5.12 7.06
C PRO A 186 -38.04 4.73 5.63
N PHE A 187 -37.27 3.62 5.48
CA PHE A 187 -36.91 2.99 4.23
C PHE A 187 -37.28 1.51 4.28
N LYS A 188 -37.82 0.99 3.18
CA LYS A 188 -38.03 -0.45 3.02
C LYS A 188 -36.76 -1.07 2.45
N VAL A 189 -36.29 -2.15 3.05
CA VAL A 189 -35.12 -2.90 2.54
C VAL A 189 -35.54 -3.72 1.34
N ALA A 190 -34.98 -3.41 0.17
CA ALA A 190 -35.23 -4.10 -1.09
C ALA A 190 -34.30 -5.29 -1.31
N GLY A 191 -33.06 -5.21 -0.81
CA GLY A 191 -32.07 -6.27 -0.96
C GLY A 191 -30.86 -6.08 -0.07
N VAL A 192 -29.96 -7.08 -0.12
CA VAL A 192 -28.66 -7.09 0.54
C VAL A 192 -27.58 -7.35 -0.52
N LEU A 193 -26.53 -6.54 -0.51
CA LEU A 193 -25.40 -6.68 -1.43
C LEU A 193 -24.54 -7.90 -1.07
N GLU A 194 -23.91 -8.48 -2.08
CA GLU A 194 -22.88 -9.49 -1.93
C GLU A 194 -21.68 -8.94 -1.12
N LYS A 195 -21.07 -9.80 -0.32
CA LYS A 195 -19.93 -9.43 0.50
C LYS A 195 -18.68 -9.19 -0.35
N LYS A 196 -18.11 -7.97 -0.28
CA LYS A 196 -16.82 -7.59 -0.90
C LYS A 196 -15.65 -7.57 0.07
N GLY A 197 -15.91 -7.36 1.36
CA GLY A 197 -14.90 -7.29 2.40
C GLY A 197 -14.22 -5.93 2.53
N GLY A 198 -13.06 -5.91 3.15
CA GLY A 198 -12.29 -4.68 3.37
C GLY A 198 -11.62 -4.16 2.11
N ASN A 199 -11.52 -2.84 1.99
CA ASN A 199 -10.72 -2.21 0.96
C ASN A 199 -9.22 -2.16 1.37
N MET A 200 -8.37 -1.72 0.44
CA MET A 200 -6.91 -1.57 0.64
C MET A 200 -6.51 -0.70 1.83
N MET A 201 -7.35 0.26 2.24
CA MET A 201 -7.10 1.14 3.38
C MET A 201 -7.64 0.55 4.70
N GLY A 202 -8.07 -0.71 4.69
CA GLY A 202 -8.62 -1.40 5.85
C GLY A 202 -10.02 -0.94 6.25
N SER A 203 -10.69 -0.11 5.42
CA SER A 203 -12.08 0.23 5.61
C SER A 203 -12.97 -0.88 5.07
N ASP A 204 -14.02 -1.20 5.79
CA ASP A 204 -15.01 -2.17 5.36
C ASP A 204 -15.87 -1.57 4.24
N GLN A 205 -15.84 -2.18 3.05
CA GLN A 205 -16.69 -1.75 1.94
C GLN A 205 -18.15 -2.13 2.16
N ASP A 206 -18.38 -3.19 2.91
CA ASP A 206 -19.71 -3.74 3.17
C ASP A 206 -20.50 -2.93 4.21
N ASP A 207 -19.83 -1.96 4.89
CA ASP A 207 -20.49 -1.04 5.83
C ASP A 207 -21.09 0.16 5.08
N VAL A 208 -22.15 -0.09 4.32
CA VAL A 208 -22.79 0.87 3.43
C VAL A 208 -24.28 0.60 3.27
N ILE A 209 -25.06 1.66 3.06
CA ILE A 209 -26.45 1.59 2.57
C ILE A 209 -26.52 2.31 1.23
N VAL A 210 -27.23 1.72 0.29
CA VAL A 210 -27.44 2.27 -1.05
C VAL A 210 -28.94 2.54 -1.23
N ALA A 211 -29.29 3.74 -1.68
CA ALA A 211 -30.67 4.14 -1.90
C ALA A 211 -30.76 5.03 -3.16
N PRO A 212 -31.94 5.29 -3.74
CA PRO A 212 -32.09 6.19 -4.86
C PRO A 212 -31.51 7.59 -4.57
N TYR A 213 -30.66 8.12 -5.46
CA TYR A 213 -30.01 9.43 -5.24
C TYR A 213 -31.02 10.56 -5.01
N THR A 214 -32.16 10.51 -5.70
CA THR A 214 -33.25 11.48 -5.53
C THR A 214 -33.85 11.46 -4.13
N THR A 215 -33.96 10.27 -3.52
CA THR A 215 -34.46 10.11 -2.15
C THR A 215 -33.44 10.60 -1.12
N VAL A 216 -32.16 10.23 -1.28
CA VAL A 216 -31.10 10.71 -0.38
C VAL A 216 -30.99 12.23 -0.43
N GLN A 217 -31.00 12.80 -1.63
CA GLN A 217 -30.92 14.24 -1.84
C GLN A 217 -32.09 14.98 -1.18
N LYS A 218 -33.32 14.58 -1.49
CA LYS A 218 -34.53 15.28 -1.03
C LYS A 218 -34.87 15.03 0.46
N ARG A 219 -34.56 13.84 0.99
CA ARG A 219 -35.01 13.40 2.32
C ARG A 219 -33.93 13.39 3.39
N LEU A 220 -32.66 13.15 3.01
CA LEU A 220 -31.57 13.00 3.97
C LEU A 220 -30.60 14.18 3.96
N GLN A 221 -30.44 14.89 2.83
CA GLN A 221 -29.54 16.04 2.72
C GLN A 221 -30.26 17.38 2.69
N GLY A 222 -31.51 17.45 2.20
CA GLY A 222 -32.29 18.69 2.11
C GLY A 222 -31.76 19.71 1.11
N HIS A 223 -30.89 19.27 0.16
CA HIS A 223 -30.27 20.14 -0.83
C HIS A 223 -30.95 19.98 -2.21
N GLY A 224 -30.98 21.06 -2.99
CA GLY A 224 -31.52 21.07 -4.35
C GLY A 224 -30.69 20.23 -5.33
N HIS A 225 -30.93 20.38 -6.63
CA HIS A 225 -30.49 19.54 -7.76
C HIS A 225 -28.98 19.22 -7.93
N ARG A 226 -28.16 19.40 -6.92
CA ARG A 226 -26.70 19.18 -6.99
C ARG A 226 -26.31 17.76 -6.62
N ILE A 227 -25.39 17.21 -7.41
CA ILE A 227 -24.86 15.86 -7.24
C ILE A 227 -23.43 15.96 -6.71
N GLY A 228 -23.08 15.09 -5.77
CA GLY A 228 -21.73 15.06 -5.18
C GLY A 228 -20.68 14.49 -6.13
N MET A 229 -21.10 13.59 -7.05
CA MET A 229 -20.22 12.89 -7.98
C MET A 229 -21.07 12.23 -9.07
N ILE A 230 -20.51 12.07 -10.27
CA ILE A 230 -21.07 11.20 -11.29
C ILE A 230 -20.09 10.06 -11.52
N MET A 231 -20.58 8.84 -11.38
CA MET A 231 -19.84 7.62 -11.67
C MET A 231 -20.22 7.15 -13.08
N VAL A 232 -19.20 6.81 -13.86
CA VAL A 232 -19.36 6.41 -15.26
C VAL A 232 -18.56 5.13 -15.49
N SER A 233 -19.07 4.24 -16.31
CA SER A 233 -18.32 3.14 -16.90
C SER A 233 -18.25 3.32 -18.41
N ALA A 234 -17.04 3.35 -18.97
CA ALA A 234 -16.84 3.31 -20.41
C ALA A 234 -17.29 1.93 -20.96
N ALA A 235 -17.56 1.84 -22.25
CA ALA A 235 -18.00 0.61 -22.89
C ALA A 235 -16.91 -0.47 -22.89
N SER A 236 -15.62 -0.07 -22.95
CA SER A 236 -14.47 -0.96 -22.77
C SER A 236 -13.30 -0.22 -22.10
N ALA A 237 -12.27 -0.97 -21.67
CA ALA A 237 -11.08 -0.38 -21.09
C ALA A 237 -10.33 0.52 -22.09
N GLU A 238 -10.33 0.15 -23.36
CA GLU A 238 -9.65 0.89 -24.45
C GLU A 238 -10.37 2.20 -24.77
N GLN A 239 -11.67 2.30 -24.45
CA GLN A 239 -12.48 3.48 -24.70
C GLN A 239 -12.55 4.46 -23.54
N VAL A 240 -11.84 4.20 -22.43
CA VAL A 240 -11.83 5.08 -21.25
C VAL A 240 -11.39 6.50 -21.62
N GLN A 241 -10.30 6.63 -22.40
CA GLN A 241 -9.80 7.96 -22.81
C GLN A 241 -10.79 8.66 -23.73
N GLU A 242 -11.36 7.95 -24.69
CA GLU A 242 -12.39 8.49 -25.59
C GLU A 242 -13.64 8.94 -24.81
N ALA A 243 -14.08 8.15 -23.84
CA ALA A 243 -15.19 8.52 -22.96
C ALA A 243 -14.87 9.78 -22.15
N MET A 244 -13.65 9.89 -21.60
CA MET A 244 -13.22 11.10 -20.87
C MET A 244 -13.22 12.33 -21.78
N ASP A 245 -12.71 12.22 -23.00
CA ASP A 245 -12.66 13.34 -23.95
C ASP A 245 -14.08 13.78 -24.36
N GLN A 246 -14.99 12.82 -24.59
CA GLN A 246 -16.40 13.11 -24.90
C GLN A 246 -17.11 13.79 -23.72
N ILE A 247 -16.88 13.31 -22.50
CA ILE A 247 -17.46 13.89 -21.28
C ILE A 247 -16.89 15.29 -21.03
N ASP A 248 -15.57 15.50 -21.20
CA ASP A 248 -14.96 16.84 -21.02
C ASP A 248 -15.57 17.87 -21.99
N ALA A 249 -15.63 17.52 -23.27
CA ALA A 249 -16.22 18.39 -24.29
C ALA A 249 -17.69 18.73 -23.97
N LEU A 250 -18.49 17.73 -23.59
CA LEU A 250 -19.90 17.87 -23.25
C LEU A 250 -20.11 18.77 -22.02
N LEU A 251 -19.39 18.49 -20.92
CA LEU A 251 -19.51 19.26 -19.68
C LEU A 251 -19.01 20.69 -19.85
N ARG A 252 -17.91 20.93 -20.58
CA ARG A 252 -17.44 22.28 -20.91
C ARG A 252 -18.49 23.09 -21.67
N GLN A 253 -19.14 22.46 -22.64
CA GLN A 253 -20.22 23.10 -23.40
C GLN A 253 -21.42 23.43 -22.49
N ARG A 254 -21.88 22.50 -21.66
CA ARG A 254 -23.03 22.67 -20.78
C ARG A 254 -22.80 23.69 -19.69
N HIS A 255 -21.61 23.68 -19.10
CA HIS A 255 -21.19 24.62 -18.05
C HIS A 255 -20.70 25.97 -18.62
N ARG A 256 -20.72 26.14 -19.96
CA ARG A 256 -20.31 27.36 -20.67
C ARG A 256 -18.89 27.80 -20.32
N ILE A 257 -17.97 26.85 -20.17
CA ILE A 257 -16.58 27.13 -19.89
C ILE A 257 -15.91 27.67 -21.16
N PRO A 258 -15.30 28.85 -21.12
CA PRO A 258 -14.65 29.42 -22.29
C PRO A 258 -13.45 28.55 -22.75
N PRO A 259 -13.08 28.60 -24.06
CA PRO A 259 -11.88 27.90 -24.54
C PRO A 259 -10.64 28.33 -23.74
N GLY A 260 -9.90 27.35 -23.20
CA GLY A 260 -8.74 27.59 -22.35
C GLY A 260 -9.07 27.92 -20.89
N GLY A 261 -10.34 27.99 -20.51
CA GLY A 261 -10.77 28.16 -19.09
C GLY A 261 -10.58 26.90 -18.27
N ASP A 262 -10.34 27.07 -16.97
CA ASP A 262 -10.27 25.97 -16.02
C ASP A 262 -11.63 25.25 -15.92
N ALA A 263 -11.62 23.91 -15.93
CA ALA A 263 -12.82 23.13 -15.70
C ALA A 263 -13.28 23.26 -14.24
N ASP A 264 -14.60 23.39 -14.05
CA ASP A 264 -15.25 23.42 -12.73
C ASP A 264 -15.62 22.01 -12.24
N PHE A 265 -15.14 20.98 -12.94
CA PHE A 265 -15.21 19.57 -12.62
C PHE A 265 -13.82 18.93 -12.76
N MET A 266 -13.66 17.78 -12.14
CA MET A 266 -12.45 16.96 -12.24
C MET A 266 -12.84 15.54 -12.59
N MET A 267 -12.20 14.98 -13.61
CA MET A 267 -12.34 13.57 -13.97
C MET A 267 -11.11 12.78 -13.55
N ARG A 268 -11.34 11.55 -13.12
CA ARG A 268 -10.30 10.59 -12.78
C ARG A 268 -10.70 9.21 -13.27
N SER A 269 -9.83 8.57 -14.02
CA SER A 269 -9.99 7.16 -14.34
C SER A 269 -9.49 6.29 -13.19
N GLN A 270 -9.91 5.03 -13.17
CA GLN A 270 -9.42 4.03 -12.23
C GLN A 270 -7.89 3.89 -12.32
N GLU A 271 -7.36 3.91 -13.54
CA GLU A 271 -5.93 3.79 -13.78
C GLU A 271 -5.15 4.98 -13.22
N GLU A 272 -5.63 6.21 -13.43
CA GLU A 272 -5.01 7.42 -12.86
C GLU A 272 -4.99 7.39 -11.32
N ILE A 273 -6.08 6.93 -10.70
CA ILE A 273 -6.14 6.79 -9.22
C ILE A 273 -5.13 5.75 -8.76
N ALA A 274 -5.06 4.61 -9.45
CA ALA A 274 -4.11 3.54 -9.13
C ALA A 274 -2.65 4.01 -9.31
N GLN A 275 -2.35 4.72 -10.40
CA GLN A 275 -1.03 5.29 -10.66
C GLN A 275 -0.63 6.34 -9.63
N ALA A 276 -1.53 7.26 -9.26
CA ALA A 276 -1.28 8.27 -8.24
C ALA A 276 -0.95 7.63 -6.88
N ASN A 277 -1.71 6.61 -6.47
CA ASN A 277 -1.43 5.85 -5.26
C ASN A 277 -0.09 5.11 -5.33
N ALA A 278 0.22 4.48 -6.47
CA ALA A 278 1.49 3.79 -6.68
C ALA A 278 2.69 4.76 -6.62
N GLN A 279 2.55 5.97 -7.19
CA GLN A 279 3.57 7.01 -7.11
C GLN A 279 3.81 7.47 -5.67
N GLN A 280 2.75 7.74 -4.90
CA GLN A 280 2.87 8.18 -3.50
C GLN A 280 3.59 7.12 -2.66
N VAL A 281 3.23 5.85 -2.81
CA VAL A 281 3.90 4.75 -2.11
C VAL A 281 5.32 4.54 -2.63
N GLY A 282 5.56 4.76 -3.93
CA GLY A 282 6.90 4.74 -4.52
C GLY A 282 7.85 5.74 -3.86
N LEU A 283 7.38 6.95 -3.55
CA LEU A 283 8.15 7.96 -2.81
C LEU A 283 8.50 7.47 -1.39
N MET A 284 7.53 6.92 -0.65
CA MET A 284 7.79 6.36 0.69
C MET A 284 8.78 5.20 0.64
N ARG A 285 8.65 4.31 -0.35
CA ARG A 285 9.60 3.21 -0.57
C ARG A 285 11.02 3.73 -0.84
N ASN A 286 11.17 4.76 -1.66
CA ASN A 286 12.47 5.34 -1.98
C ASN A 286 13.11 6.01 -0.76
N LEU A 287 12.33 6.67 0.10
CA LEU A 287 12.81 7.21 1.38
C LEU A 287 13.30 6.11 2.32
N LEU A 288 12.54 5.02 2.46
CA LEU A 288 12.95 3.86 3.27
C LEU A 288 14.22 3.21 2.72
N LEU A 289 14.36 3.08 1.40
CA LEU A 289 15.58 2.58 0.77
C LEU A 289 16.76 3.51 1.02
N GLY A 290 16.56 4.83 0.97
CA GLY A 290 17.60 5.81 1.34
C GLY A 290 18.08 5.60 2.78
N ILE A 291 17.16 5.47 3.74
CA ILE A 291 17.49 5.18 5.13
C ILE A 291 18.23 3.84 5.25
N ALA A 292 17.77 2.81 4.53
CA ALA A 292 18.42 1.50 4.52
C ALA A 292 19.87 1.58 4.00
N ILE A 293 20.12 2.30 2.91
CA ILE A 293 21.45 2.49 2.33
C ILE A 293 22.37 3.16 3.35
N VAL A 294 21.94 4.28 3.95
CA VAL A 294 22.73 4.98 4.97
C VAL A 294 23.02 4.08 6.17
N SER A 295 22.02 3.36 6.67
CA SER A 295 22.17 2.42 7.79
C SER A 295 23.13 1.28 7.47
N LEU A 296 23.07 0.73 6.24
CA LEU A 296 23.98 -0.31 5.78
C LEU A 296 25.40 0.20 5.63
N PHE A 297 25.61 1.44 5.17
CA PHE A 297 26.93 2.06 5.12
C PHE A 297 27.52 2.23 6.52
N VAL A 298 26.75 2.77 7.46
CA VAL A 298 27.18 2.94 8.85
C VAL A 298 27.49 1.59 9.50
N GLY A 299 26.61 0.59 9.32
CA GLY A 299 26.83 -0.78 9.77
C GLY A 299 28.06 -1.43 9.13
N GLY A 300 28.25 -1.21 7.81
CA GLY A 300 29.41 -1.69 7.08
C GLY A 300 30.74 -1.09 7.56
N ILE A 301 30.79 0.24 7.78
CA ILE A 301 31.94 0.90 8.38
C ILE A 301 32.24 0.32 9.77
N GLY A 302 31.20 0.02 10.53
CA GLY A 302 31.35 -0.64 11.81
C GLY A 302 31.97 -2.04 11.67
N ILE A 303 31.52 -2.87 10.70
CA ILE A 303 32.13 -4.18 10.41
C ILE A 303 33.62 -3.98 10.04
N MET A 304 33.92 -3.03 9.18
CA MET A 304 35.30 -2.72 8.79
C MET A 304 36.17 -2.36 9.99
N ASN A 305 35.66 -1.52 10.92
CA ASN A 305 36.37 -1.11 12.09
C ASN A 305 36.63 -2.29 13.07
N ILE A 306 35.64 -3.16 13.28
CA ILE A 306 35.81 -4.37 14.11
C ILE A 306 36.87 -5.28 13.48
N MET A 307 36.80 -5.47 12.17
CA MET A 307 37.76 -6.32 11.48
C MET A 307 39.19 -5.76 11.52
N LEU A 308 39.36 -4.42 11.39
CA LEU A 308 40.67 -3.79 11.51
C LEU A 308 41.27 -4.00 12.92
N VAL A 309 40.49 -3.81 13.97
CA VAL A 309 40.91 -4.09 15.33
C VAL A 309 41.26 -5.58 15.53
N SER A 310 40.40 -6.48 15.00
CA SER A 310 40.67 -7.93 15.07
C SER A 310 41.97 -8.33 14.36
N VAL A 311 42.28 -7.70 13.22
CA VAL A 311 43.56 -7.90 12.52
C VAL A 311 44.70 -7.43 13.35
N THR A 312 44.62 -6.24 14.00
CA THR A 312 45.67 -5.69 14.85
C THR A 312 45.90 -6.56 16.10
N GLU A 313 44.85 -6.98 16.79
CA GLU A 313 44.93 -7.87 17.96
C GLU A 313 45.54 -9.26 17.64
N ARG A 314 45.41 -9.71 16.38
CA ARG A 314 45.90 -11.02 15.90
C ARG A 314 47.12 -10.91 15.00
N THR A 315 47.80 -9.75 14.94
CA THR A 315 48.95 -9.52 14.05
C THR A 315 50.02 -10.55 14.23
N ARG A 316 50.39 -10.87 15.49
CA ARG A 316 51.41 -11.87 15.81
C ARG A 316 51.00 -13.31 15.39
N GLU A 317 49.74 -13.67 15.60
CA GLU A 317 49.17 -14.96 15.20
C GLU A 317 49.22 -15.12 13.67
N ILE A 318 48.84 -14.05 12.92
CA ILE A 318 48.90 -14.02 11.45
C ILE A 318 50.36 -14.18 10.98
N GLY A 319 51.29 -13.45 11.62
CA GLY A 319 52.73 -13.54 11.34
C GLY A 319 53.28 -14.94 11.51
N ILE A 320 52.95 -15.62 12.61
CA ILE A 320 53.36 -17.02 12.85
C ILE A 320 52.83 -17.93 11.74
N ARG A 321 51.55 -17.82 11.37
CA ARG A 321 50.96 -18.64 10.33
C ARG A 321 51.65 -18.41 8.97
N MET A 322 51.97 -17.17 8.64
CA MET A 322 52.65 -16.83 7.39
C MET A 322 54.11 -17.29 7.41
N ALA A 323 54.80 -17.21 8.53
CA ALA A 323 56.20 -17.71 8.69
C ALA A 323 56.30 -19.22 8.51
N ILE A 324 55.26 -20.01 8.92
CA ILE A 324 55.21 -21.47 8.68
C ILE A 324 54.61 -21.86 7.32
N GLY A 325 54.44 -20.88 6.39
CA GLY A 325 54.09 -21.12 4.98
C GLY A 325 52.62 -20.91 4.59
N ALA A 326 51.80 -20.27 5.42
CA ALA A 326 50.44 -19.89 5.00
C ALA A 326 50.53 -18.79 3.93
N ARG A 327 49.79 -19.00 2.82
CA ARG A 327 49.69 -17.99 1.74
C ARG A 327 48.75 -16.86 2.12
N GLY A 328 49.06 -15.61 1.76
CA GLY A 328 48.24 -14.44 2.05
C GLY A 328 46.77 -14.60 1.60
N ARG A 329 46.53 -15.33 0.48
CA ARG A 329 45.14 -15.64 0.03
C ARG A 329 44.33 -16.45 1.05
N HIS A 330 44.97 -17.31 1.86
CA HIS A 330 44.23 -18.06 2.88
C HIS A 330 43.85 -17.16 4.04
N VAL A 331 44.72 -16.21 4.40
CA VAL A 331 44.44 -15.18 5.41
C VAL A 331 43.30 -14.28 4.92
N LEU A 332 43.38 -13.80 3.68
CA LEU A 332 42.32 -12.97 3.07
C LEU A 332 40.96 -13.67 3.12
N LEU A 333 40.88 -14.92 2.63
CA LEU A 333 39.62 -15.68 2.62
C LEU A 333 39.09 -15.94 4.03
N GLN A 334 39.97 -16.18 5.02
CA GLN A 334 39.56 -16.38 6.40
C GLN A 334 38.87 -15.12 6.97
N PHE A 335 39.53 -13.96 6.88
CA PHE A 335 38.98 -12.71 7.39
C PHE A 335 37.76 -12.24 6.61
N LEU A 336 37.74 -12.44 5.28
CA LEU A 336 36.57 -12.14 4.46
C LEU A 336 35.36 -13.00 4.87
N PHE A 337 35.57 -14.28 5.10
CA PHE A 337 34.54 -15.18 5.59
C PHE A 337 34.02 -14.76 6.97
N GLU A 338 34.91 -14.33 7.87
CA GLU A 338 34.55 -13.82 9.20
C GLU A 338 33.67 -12.58 9.10
N ALA A 339 33.95 -11.64 8.19
CA ALA A 339 33.14 -10.46 7.91
C ALA A 339 31.76 -10.82 7.32
N ILE A 340 31.71 -11.79 6.38
CA ILE A 340 30.45 -12.27 5.81
C ILE A 340 29.58 -12.93 6.89
N VAL A 341 30.14 -13.77 7.75
CA VAL A 341 29.40 -14.41 8.84
C VAL A 341 28.81 -13.37 9.79
N LEU A 342 29.57 -12.34 10.15
CA LEU A 342 29.11 -11.24 11.00
C LEU A 342 27.95 -10.48 10.37
N SER A 343 28.09 -10.14 9.09
CA SER A 343 27.08 -9.43 8.34
C SER A 343 25.82 -10.26 8.12
N VAL A 344 25.95 -11.53 7.77
CA VAL A 344 24.82 -12.45 7.57
C VAL A 344 24.07 -12.69 8.89
N PHE A 345 24.80 -12.79 10.02
CA PHE A 345 24.16 -12.92 11.33
C PHE A 345 23.32 -11.68 11.67
N GLY A 346 23.86 -10.46 11.46
CA GLY A 346 23.09 -9.22 11.57
C GLY A 346 21.93 -9.19 10.58
N GLY A 347 22.16 -9.67 9.36
CA GLY A 347 21.14 -9.78 8.31
C GLY A 347 19.97 -10.69 8.70
N VAL A 348 20.24 -11.87 9.27
CA VAL A 348 19.19 -12.80 9.73
C VAL A 348 18.34 -12.16 10.83
N ILE A 349 18.96 -11.50 11.80
CA ILE A 349 18.23 -10.75 12.84
C ILE A 349 17.39 -9.63 12.20
N GLY A 350 17.98 -8.89 11.24
CA GLY A 350 17.29 -7.84 10.49
C GLY A 350 16.10 -8.37 9.69
N ILE A 351 16.23 -9.56 9.08
CA ILE A 351 15.12 -10.23 8.39
C ILE A 351 13.99 -10.57 9.37
N LEU A 352 14.30 -11.18 10.50
CA LEU A 352 13.30 -11.55 11.51
C LEU A 352 12.58 -10.32 12.06
N LEU A 353 13.32 -9.26 12.38
CA LEU A 353 12.74 -7.99 12.82
C LEU A 353 11.93 -7.31 11.71
N GLY A 354 12.44 -7.27 10.49
CA GLY A 354 11.76 -6.67 9.34
C GLY A 354 10.42 -7.37 9.04
N VAL A 355 10.41 -8.70 9.07
CA VAL A 355 9.18 -9.51 8.91
C VAL A 355 8.22 -9.28 10.08
N GLY A 356 8.73 -9.21 11.31
CA GLY A 356 7.92 -8.94 12.50
C GLY A 356 7.27 -7.56 12.44
N VAL A 357 8.03 -6.52 12.07
CA VAL A 357 7.54 -5.15 11.89
C VAL A 357 6.52 -5.09 10.75
N ALA A 358 6.82 -5.69 9.60
CA ALA A 358 5.91 -5.73 8.45
C ALA A 358 4.56 -6.36 8.82
N ASN A 359 4.57 -7.53 9.47
CA ASN A 359 3.36 -8.20 9.93
C ASN A 359 2.62 -7.42 11.03
N GLY A 360 3.36 -6.72 11.90
CA GLY A 360 2.78 -5.82 12.89
C GLY A 360 2.01 -4.68 12.21
N PHE A 361 2.63 -3.97 11.27
CA PHE A 361 1.96 -2.93 10.50
C PHE A 361 0.77 -3.44 9.69
N ALA A 362 0.87 -4.62 9.07
CA ALA A 362 -0.24 -5.24 8.35
C ALA A 362 -1.45 -5.47 9.26
N ARG A 363 -1.23 -5.90 10.51
CA ARG A 363 -2.31 -6.17 11.47
C ARG A 363 -2.89 -4.92 12.14
N PHE A 364 -2.03 -4.00 12.60
CA PHE A 364 -2.46 -2.83 13.37
C PHE A 364 -2.91 -1.67 12.48
N ALA A 365 -2.18 -1.37 11.41
CA ALA A 365 -2.49 -0.28 10.50
C ALA A 365 -3.36 -0.73 9.31
N LYS A 366 -3.64 -2.04 9.18
CA LYS A 366 -4.37 -2.64 8.05
C LYS A 366 -3.77 -2.25 6.68
N TRP A 367 -2.46 -2.05 6.64
CA TRP A 367 -1.76 -1.71 5.41
C TRP A 367 -1.53 -2.95 4.56
N PRO A 368 -1.60 -2.83 3.23
CA PRO A 368 -1.34 -3.93 2.30
C PRO A 368 0.17 -4.22 2.24
N ILE A 369 0.66 -5.00 3.20
CA ILE A 369 2.07 -5.39 3.28
C ILE A 369 2.16 -6.89 3.01
N VAL A 370 2.87 -7.26 1.94
CA VAL A 370 3.07 -8.66 1.56
C VAL A 370 4.55 -8.99 1.62
N VAL A 371 4.93 -9.81 2.60
CA VAL A 371 6.31 -10.31 2.71
C VAL A 371 6.47 -11.46 1.73
N SER A 372 7.14 -11.22 0.62
CA SER A 372 7.43 -12.23 -0.39
C SER A 372 8.76 -12.95 -0.11
N PRO A 373 8.92 -14.22 -0.55
CA PRO A 373 10.20 -14.92 -0.48
C PRO A 373 11.33 -14.16 -1.20
N THR A 374 11.01 -13.43 -2.26
CA THR A 374 11.97 -12.58 -2.98
C THR A 374 12.51 -11.46 -2.13
N ALA A 375 11.70 -10.84 -1.25
CA ALA A 375 12.16 -9.82 -0.31
C ALA A 375 13.23 -10.37 0.64
N ILE A 376 13.04 -11.60 1.14
CA ILE A 376 13.99 -12.27 2.03
C ILE A 376 15.30 -12.58 1.30
N LEU A 377 15.23 -13.07 0.07
CA LEU A 377 16.40 -13.35 -0.75
C LEU A 377 17.20 -12.08 -1.06
N VAL A 378 16.53 -11.01 -1.44
CA VAL A 378 17.17 -9.70 -1.70
C VAL A 378 17.85 -9.19 -0.43
N ALA A 379 17.18 -9.23 0.69
CA ALA A 379 17.73 -8.77 1.98
C ALA A 379 18.97 -9.61 2.39
N PHE A 380 18.93 -10.92 2.20
CA PHE A 380 20.08 -11.80 2.44
C PHE A 380 21.25 -11.48 1.51
N ALA A 381 21.01 -11.28 0.22
CA ALA A 381 22.02 -10.90 -0.76
C ALA A 381 22.66 -9.55 -0.41
N VAL A 382 21.86 -8.57 -0.01
CA VAL A 382 22.33 -7.25 0.44
C VAL A 382 23.24 -7.40 1.67
N ALA A 383 22.82 -8.16 2.69
CA ALA A 383 23.64 -8.40 3.87
C ALA A 383 25.00 -9.05 3.52
N ALA A 384 25.00 -10.08 2.67
CA ALA A 384 26.23 -10.73 2.21
C ALA A 384 27.15 -9.76 1.44
N THR A 385 26.58 -8.93 0.57
CA THR A 385 27.33 -7.93 -0.21
C THR A 385 27.99 -6.89 0.70
N VAL A 386 27.29 -6.41 1.73
CA VAL A 386 27.84 -5.49 2.74
C VAL A 386 29.03 -6.14 3.45
N GLY A 387 28.90 -7.41 3.88
CA GLY A 387 29.99 -8.15 4.51
C GLY A 387 31.22 -8.28 3.62
N ILE A 388 31.03 -8.59 2.33
CA ILE A 388 32.11 -8.68 1.35
C ILE A 388 32.78 -7.32 1.13
N PHE A 389 32.00 -6.29 0.88
CA PHE A 389 32.51 -4.95 0.52
C PHE A 389 33.32 -4.35 1.66
N PHE A 390 32.76 -4.30 2.86
CA PHE A 390 33.41 -3.68 4.01
C PHE A 390 34.44 -4.60 4.68
N GLY A 391 34.33 -5.92 4.53
CA GLY A 391 35.29 -6.89 5.01
C GLY A 391 36.54 -7.03 4.14
N PHE A 392 36.45 -6.66 2.85
CA PHE A 392 37.55 -6.85 1.90
C PHE A 392 38.81 -6.02 2.28
N TYR A 393 38.65 -4.76 2.64
CA TYR A 393 39.79 -3.91 2.97
C TYR A 393 40.59 -4.42 4.18
N PRO A 394 39.99 -4.73 5.35
CA PRO A 394 40.70 -5.34 6.48
C PRO A 394 41.32 -6.69 6.13
N ALA A 395 40.60 -7.55 5.42
CA ALA A 395 41.09 -8.86 5.03
C ALA A 395 42.35 -8.75 4.13
N ARG A 396 42.33 -7.78 3.17
CA ARG A 396 43.49 -7.50 2.32
C ARG A 396 44.68 -6.95 3.13
N LYS A 397 44.43 -6.09 4.12
CA LYS A 397 45.47 -5.58 5.02
C LYS A 397 46.13 -6.71 5.80
N ALA A 398 45.32 -7.62 6.36
CA ALA A 398 45.83 -8.82 7.05
C ALA A 398 46.68 -9.74 6.15
N ALA A 399 46.24 -9.92 4.90
CA ALA A 399 46.92 -10.78 3.93
C ALA A 399 48.27 -10.23 3.40
N ARG A 400 48.54 -8.95 3.63
CA ARG A 400 49.78 -8.24 3.21
C ARG A 400 50.74 -7.93 4.34
N LEU A 401 50.51 -8.42 5.56
CA LEU A 401 51.41 -8.28 6.67
C LEU A 401 52.74 -8.96 6.35
N ASP A 402 53.87 -8.29 6.65
CA ASP A 402 55.16 -8.89 6.62
C ASP A 402 55.34 -9.81 7.87
N PRO A 403 55.66 -11.09 7.70
CA PRO A 403 55.84 -12.01 8.82
C PRO A 403 56.87 -11.54 9.84
N ILE A 404 57.94 -10.87 9.39
CA ILE A 404 59.02 -10.40 10.27
C ILE A 404 58.55 -9.25 11.14
N ASP A 405 57.86 -8.28 10.52
CA ASP A 405 57.31 -7.13 11.24
C ASP A 405 56.16 -7.54 12.18
N ALA A 406 55.34 -8.50 11.74
CA ALA A 406 54.24 -9.03 12.54
C ALA A 406 54.69 -9.77 13.82
N LEU A 407 55.86 -10.40 13.77
CA LEU A 407 56.46 -11.11 14.94
C LEU A 407 57.11 -10.14 15.95
N ARG A 408 57.51 -8.94 15.51
CA ARG A 408 58.07 -7.87 16.37
C ARG A 408 57.00 -7.00 17.03
N TYR A 409 55.74 -7.19 16.64
CA TYR A 409 54.62 -6.42 17.21
C TYR A 409 54.35 -6.94 18.67
N GLU A 410 54.56 -6.10 19.67
CA GLU A 410 54.19 -6.33 21.09
C GLU A 410 52.71 -6.02 21.35
#